data_efa8e7c69fd09c4e97ae8f7362986060
#
_entry.id   efa8e7c69fd09c4e97ae8f7362986060
#
_cell.length_a   1.000
_cell.length_b   1.000
_cell.length_c   1.000
_cell.angle_alpha   90.00
_cell.angle_beta   90.00
_cell.angle_gamma   90.00
#
_symmetry.space_group_name_H-M   'P 1'
#
loop_
_entity.id
_entity.type
_entity.pdbx_description
1 polymer ?
#
loop_
_entity_poly.entity_id
_entity_poly.type
_entity_poly.pdbx_seq_one_letter_code
_entity_poly.pdbx_strand_id
1 'polypeptide(L)'
;IVTKNVKEMGKIKTLFKIMLMVLPVVGLVGASNLSTAIIILGIAVILIFVASPKYAQFIWMGLLGCGFLGIFLGVESYRLERLAIWRNPEKYEKGYQTLQGLYAIGSGGLFGRGLGRGIQKLGFVPEAQNDMIFSIICEEFGLAGAGFLIFLFLLLLWRFFVIAVHAKDLFGALIVSGAM
;
A
#
# COMPACT_ATOMS: atom_id res chain seq x y z
N ILE A 1 1.30 22.53 -6.70
CA ILE A 1 -0.07 23.05 -6.67
C ILE A 1 -0.53 23.19 -5.22
N VAL A 2 -0.42 22.17 -4.40
CA VAL A 2 -0.80 22.18 -2.97
C VAL A 2 -0.10 23.34 -2.25
N THR A 3 1.23 23.45 -2.34
CA THR A 3 2.01 24.53 -1.71
C THR A 3 1.64 25.95 -2.18
N LYS A 4 1.27 26.11 -3.44
CA LYS A 4 0.83 27.42 -3.99
C LYS A 4 -0.55 27.85 -3.49
N ASN A 5 -1.39 26.93 -3.06
CA ASN A 5 -2.77 27.20 -2.66
C ASN A 5 -3.03 26.93 -1.17
N VAL A 6 -1.99 26.86 -0.33
CA VAL A 6 -2.13 26.50 1.09
C VAL A 6 -3.14 27.37 1.84
N LYS A 7 -3.10 28.69 1.64
CA LYS A 7 -4.04 29.62 2.28
C LYS A 7 -5.52 29.39 1.88
N GLU A 8 -5.74 28.72 0.77
CA GLU A 8 -7.07 28.43 0.24
C GLU A 8 -7.49 26.96 0.37
N MET A 9 -6.64 26.10 0.96
CA MET A 9 -6.93 24.67 1.11
C MET A 9 -8.19 24.36 1.93
N GLY A 10 -8.63 25.31 2.77
CA GLY A 10 -9.91 25.22 3.46
C GLY A 10 -11.15 25.47 2.57
N LYS A 11 -10.98 25.88 1.31
CA LYS A 11 -12.09 26.12 0.39
C LYS A 11 -12.33 24.88 -0.47
N ILE A 12 -13.59 24.47 -0.57
CA ILE A 12 -14.00 23.28 -1.34
C ILE A 12 -13.62 23.40 -2.84
N LYS A 13 -13.59 24.63 -3.37
CA LYS A 13 -13.19 24.91 -4.77
C LYS A 13 -11.74 24.53 -5.04
N THR A 14 -10.84 24.76 -4.09
CA THR A 14 -9.40 24.42 -4.23
C THR A 14 -9.19 22.91 -4.19
N LEU A 15 -9.89 22.22 -3.29
CA LEU A 15 -9.88 20.76 -3.25
C LEU A 15 -10.42 20.14 -4.54
N PHE A 16 -11.54 20.67 -5.05
CA PHE A 16 -12.11 20.20 -6.30
C PHE A 16 -11.13 20.39 -7.48
N LYS A 17 -10.43 21.53 -7.54
CA LYS A 17 -9.40 21.79 -8.56
C LYS A 17 -8.25 20.79 -8.50
N ILE A 18 -7.78 20.43 -7.29
CA ILE A 18 -6.71 19.44 -7.11
C ILE A 18 -7.22 18.05 -7.51
N MET A 19 -8.42 17.67 -7.06
CA MET A 19 -9.03 16.40 -7.41
C MET A 19 -9.28 16.27 -8.91
N LEU A 20 -9.70 17.34 -9.59
CA LEU A 20 -9.89 17.37 -11.04
C LEU A 20 -8.59 17.07 -11.81
N MET A 21 -7.42 17.36 -11.24
CA MET A 21 -6.13 17.00 -11.85
C MET A 21 -5.71 15.57 -11.52
N VAL A 22 -6.04 15.07 -10.34
CA VAL A 22 -5.65 13.73 -9.88
C VAL A 22 -6.57 12.65 -10.46
N LEU A 23 -7.88 12.90 -10.51
CA LEU A 23 -8.89 11.92 -10.94
C LEU A 23 -8.68 11.38 -12.36
N PRO A 24 -8.32 12.18 -13.39
CA PRO A 24 -8.05 11.63 -14.72
C PRO A 24 -6.88 10.64 -14.73
N VAL A 25 -5.81 10.94 -13.97
CA VAL A 25 -4.66 10.04 -13.84
C VAL A 25 -5.06 8.76 -13.11
N VAL A 26 -5.77 8.88 -11.99
CA VAL A 26 -6.29 7.74 -11.24
C VAL A 26 -7.24 6.89 -12.09
N GLY A 27 -8.10 7.52 -12.89
CA GLY A 27 -9.02 6.85 -13.80
C GLY A 27 -8.31 6.06 -14.89
N LEU A 28 -7.33 6.67 -15.55
CA LEU A 28 -6.52 6.00 -16.58
C LEU A 28 -5.73 4.83 -16.02
N VAL A 29 -5.07 5.00 -14.88
CA VAL A 29 -4.32 3.92 -14.21
C VAL A 29 -5.27 2.86 -13.67
N GLY A 30 -6.44 3.26 -13.14
CA GLY A 30 -7.44 2.34 -12.59
C GLY A 30 -8.05 1.40 -13.62
N ALA A 31 -8.09 1.81 -14.90
CA ALA A 31 -8.53 0.96 -15.98
C ALA A 31 -7.61 -0.25 -16.21
N SER A 32 -6.30 -0.09 -15.97
CA SER A 32 -5.31 -1.15 -16.13
C SER A 32 -4.90 -1.80 -14.81
N ASN A 33 -4.74 -1.01 -13.73
CA ASN A 33 -4.26 -1.47 -12.44
C ASN A 33 -4.93 -0.72 -11.29
N LEU A 34 -5.95 -1.33 -10.71
CA LEU A 34 -6.70 -0.75 -9.59
C LEU A 34 -5.83 -0.52 -8.36
N SER A 35 -4.93 -1.44 -8.02
CA SER A 35 -4.09 -1.33 -6.83
C SER A 35 -3.21 -0.10 -6.89
N THR A 36 -2.58 0.15 -8.04
CA THR A 36 -1.76 1.35 -8.28
C THR A 36 -2.62 2.62 -8.23
N ALA A 37 -3.83 2.59 -8.79
CA ALA A 37 -4.75 3.73 -8.74
C ALA A 37 -5.14 4.10 -7.29
N ILE A 38 -5.40 3.10 -6.43
CA ILE A 38 -5.70 3.30 -5.00
C ILE A 38 -4.49 3.92 -4.28
N ILE A 39 -3.28 3.47 -4.58
CA ILE A 39 -2.05 4.03 -3.99
C ILE A 39 -1.89 5.51 -4.40
N ILE A 40 -2.03 5.83 -5.68
CA ILE A 40 -1.94 7.22 -6.17
C ILE A 40 -2.99 8.11 -5.50
N LEU A 41 -4.22 7.62 -5.39
CA LEU A 41 -5.30 8.35 -4.71
C LEU A 41 -4.99 8.52 -3.22
N GLY A 42 -4.48 7.49 -2.55
CA GLY A 42 -4.06 7.53 -1.15
C GLY A 42 -2.97 8.58 -0.90
N ILE A 43 -1.93 8.60 -1.73
CA ILE A 43 -0.87 9.61 -1.66
C ILE A 43 -1.47 11.02 -1.83
N ALA A 44 -2.35 11.24 -2.81
CA ALA A 44 -2.99 12.53 -3.03
C ALA A 44 -3.81 12.98 -1.81
N VAL A 45 -4.57 12.07 -1.20
CA VAL A 45 -5.36 12.36 0.01
C VAL A 45 -4.45 12.72 1.19
N ILE A 46 -3.35 11.97 1.41
CA ILE A 46 -2.38 12.25 2.48
C ILE A 46 -1.74 13.62 2.28
N LEU A 47 -1.31 13.96 1.05
CA LEU A 47 -0.73 15.27 0.76
C LEU A 47 -1.71 16.42 1.00
N ILE A 48 -2.99 16.24 0.65
CA ILE A 48 -4.05 17.22 0.93
C ILE A 48 -4.27 17.30 2.44
N PHE A 49 -4.27 16.18 3.15
CA PHE A 49 -4.45 16.12 4.60
C PHE A 49 -3.37 16.91 5.35
N VAL A 50 -2.10 16.68 5.03
CA VAL A 50 -0.96 17.39 5.64
C VAL A 50 -1.03 18.89 5.39
N ALA A 51 -1.56 19.32 4.25
CA ALA A 51 -1.63 20.74 3.87
C ALA A 51 -2.92 21.45 4.30
N SER A 52 -3.97 20.72 4.71
CA SER A 52 -5.30 21.31 4.97
C SER A 52 -5.52 21.60 6.45
N PRO A 53 -6.03 22.80 6.81
CA PRO A 53 -6.38 23.14 8.18
C PRO A 53 -7.74 22.57 8.64
N LYS A 54 -8.56 21.98 7.72
CA LYS A 54 -9.94 21.54 8.00
C LYS A 54 -10.08 20.04 7.85
N TYR A 55 -10.08 19.32 8.98
CA TYR A 55 -10.20 17.85 9.00
C TYR A 55 -11.58 17.33 8.59
N ALA A 56 -12.65 18.10 8.77
CA ALA A 56 -14.00 17.67 8.41
C ALA A 56 -14.16 17.30 6.91
N GLN A 57 -13.37 17.93 6.05
CA GLN A 57 -13.38 17.65 4.60
C GLN A 57 -12.93 16.22 4.29
N PHE A 58 -12.05 15.63 5.12
CA PHE A 58 -11.53 14.28 4.93
C PHE A 58 -12.56 13.20 5.30
N ILE A 59 -13.49 13.50 6.21
CA ILE A 59 -14.60 12.60 6.52
C ILE A 59 -15.45 12.42 5.25
N TRP A 60 -15.78 13.50 4.56
CA TRP A 60 -16.55 13.45 3.31
C TRP A 60 -15.75 12.78 2.18
N MET A 61 -14.45 13.07 2.05
CA MET A 61 -13.59 12.40 1.08
C MET A 61 -13.47 10.89 1.38
N GLY A 62 -13.36 10.51 2.65
CA GLY A 62 -13.35 9.11 3.07
C GLY A 62 -14.67 8.40 2.74
N LEU A 63 -15.81 9.01 3.03
CA LEU A 63 -17.13 8.47 2.68
C LEU A 63 -17.30 8.30 1.17
N LEU A 64 -16.90 9.29 0.38
CA LEU A 64 -16.92 9.20 -1.08
C LEU A 64 -15.97 8.13 -1.60
N GLY A 65 -14.76 8.02 -1.03
CA GLY A 65 -13.80 6.98 -1.36
C GLY A 65 -14.31 5.58 -1.03
N CYS A 66 -14.91 5.37 0.13
CA CYS A 66 -15.55 4.11 0.51
C CYS A 66 -16.73 3.76 -0.40
N GLY A 67 -17.57 4.75 -0.76
CA GLY A 67 -18.65 4.56 -1.72
C GLY A 67 -18.13 4.13 -3.10
N PHE A 68 -17.10 4.80 -3.60
CA PHE A 68 -16.43 4.46 -4.85
C PHE A 68 -15.85 3.05 -4.82
N LEU A 69 -15.13 2.69 -3.75
CA LEU A 69 -14.57 1.35 -3.57
C LEU A 69 -15.68 0.29 -3.52
N GLY A 70 -16.80 0.57 -2.83
CA GLY A 70 -17.95 -0.34 -2.77
C GLY A 70 -18.55 -0.62 -4.15
N ILE A 71 -18.78 0.42 -4.94
CA ILE A 71 -19.27 0.29 -6.32
C ILE A 71 -18.25 -0.47 -7.17
N PHE A 72 -16.97 -0.10 -7.06
CA PHE A 72 -15.90 -0.67 -7.87
C PHE A 72 -15.64 -2.14 -7.56
N LEU A 73 -15.80 -2.57 -6.31
CA LEU A 73 -15.72 -3.98 -5.91
C LEU A 73 -16.94 -4.77 -6.40
N GLY A 74 -18.12 -4.13 -6.46
CA GLY A 74 -19.36 -4.80 -6.90
C GLY A 74 -19.47 -5.01 -8.41
N VAL A 75 -18.78 -4.21 -9.22
CA VAL A 75 -18.87 -4.25 -10.69
C VAL A 75 -18.15 -5.47 -11.29
N GLU A 76 -17.08 -5.96 -10.69
CA GLU A 76 -16.31 -7.07 -11.23
C GLU A 76 -16.21 -8.27 -10.27
N SER A 77 -16.83 -9.36 -10.64
CA SER A 77 -16.87 -10.61 -9.87
C SER A 77 -15.49 -11.21 -9.56
N TYR A 78 -14.48 -11.00 -10.43
CA TYR A 78 -13.14 -11.53 -10.21
C TYR A 78 -12.45 -10.95 -8.97
N ARG A 79 -12.87 -9.77 -8.51
CA ARG A 79 -12.30 -9.12 -7.29
C ARG A 79 -12.82 -9.77 -6.03
N LEU A 80 -14.08 -10.19 -6.04
CA LEU A 80 -14.68 -11.01 -4.97
C LEU A 80 -14.05 -12.41 -4.93
N GLU A 81 -13.73 -12.97 -6.11
CA GLU A 81 -13.00 -14.24 -6.23
C GLU A 81 -11.61 -14.15 -5.53
N ARG A 82 -10.87 -13.05 -5.67
CA ARG A 82 -9.59 -12.85 -4.95
C ARG A 82 -9.75 -12.89 -3.43
N LEU A 83 -10.81 -12.31 -2.89
CA LEU A 83 -11.11 -12.40 -1.45
C LEU A 83 -11.42 -13.83 -1.02
N ALA A 84 -12.16 -14.57 -1.85
CA ALA A 84 -12.46 -15.97 -1.60
C ALA A 84 -11.20 -16.85 -1.65
N ILE A 85 -10.31 -16.60 -2.62
CA ILE A 85 -8.99 -17.27 -2.73
C ILE A 85 -8.13 -16.97 -1.51
N TRP A 86 -8.08 -15.72 -1.08
CA TRP A 86 -7.31 -15.32 0.10
C TRP A 86 -7.79 -16.04 1.36
N ARG A 87 -9.10 -16.22 1.50
CA ARG A 87 -9.69 -16.90 2.68
C ARG A 87 -9.53 -18.42 2.65
N ASN A 88 -9.58 -19.03 1.45
CA ASN A 88 -9.48 -20.47 1.26
C ASN A 88 -8.62 -20.79 0.02
N PRO A 89 -7.29 -20.57 0.08
CA PRO A 89 -6.44 -20.74 -1.10
C PRO A 89 -6.41 -22.18 -1.63
N GLU A 90 -6.63 -23.17 -0.77
CA GLU A 90 -6.63 -24.59 -1.13
C GLU A 90 -7.74 -24.99 -2.11
N LYS A 91 -8.83 -24.22 -2.16
CA LYS A 91 -10.00 -24.54 -2.99
C LYS A 91 -9.90 -24.04 -4.44
N TYR A 92 -8.88 -23.24 -4.73
CA TYR A 92 -8.75 -22.54 -6.01
C TYR A 92 -7.38 -22.77 -6.61
N GLU A 93 -7.32 -23.10 -7.91
CA GLU A 93 -6.03 -23.22 -8.62
C GLU A 93 -5.18 -21.95 -8.53
N LYS A 94 -5.84 -20.78 -8.63
CA LYS A 94 -5.18 -19.46 -8.46
C LYS A 94 -4.67 -19.22 -7.04
N GLY A 95 -5.06 -20.02 -6.06
CA GLY A 95 -4.59 -19.96 -4.67
C GLY A 95 -3.22 -20.60 -4.45
N TYR A 96 -2.69 -21.33 -5.44
CA TYR A 96 -1.42 -22.05 -5.35
C TYR A 96 -0.26 -21.17 -4.87
N GLN A 97 -0.10 -19.98 -5.45
CA GLN A 97 0.94 -19.02 -5.05
C GLN A 97 0.83 -18.64 -3.57
N THR A 98 -0.38 -18.34 -3.11
CA THR A 98 -0.65 -17.98 -1.70
C THR A 98 -0.32 -19.15 -0.78
N LEU A 99 -0.72 -20.36 -1.16
CA LEU A 99 -0.49 -21.57 -0.37
C LEU A 99 1.01 -21.88 -0.25
N GLN A 100 1.76 -21.81 -1.36
CA GLN A 100 3.20 -22.01 -1.34
C GLN A 100 3.92 -20.94 -0.52
N GLY A 101 3.45 -19.69 -0.57
CA GLY A 101 3.95 -18.62 0.30
C GLY A 101 3.73 -18.91 1.79
N LEU A 102 2.55 -19.43 2.16
CA LEU A 102 2.25 -19.85 3.53
C LEU A 102 3.14 -21.02 3.97
N TYR A 103 3.40 -21.98 3.08
CA TYR A 103 4.32 -23.08 3.38
C TYR A 103 5.76 -22.59 3.56
N ALA A 104 6.21 -21.61 2.76
CA ALA A 104 7.50 -20.97 2.93
C ALA A 104 7.62 -20.34 4.34
N ILE A 105 6.64 -19.54 4.74
CA ILE A 105 6.60 -18.88 6.06
C ILE A 105 6.58 -19.94 7.18
N GLY A 106 5.72 -20.94 7.09
CA GLY A 106 5.58 -21.98 8.10
C GLY A 106 6.84 -22.83 8.24
N SER A 107 7.54 -23.09 7.11
CA SER A 107 8.74 -23.94 7.11
C SER A 107 9.97 -23.26 7.71
N GLY A 108 10.00 -21.91 7.79
CA GLY A 108 11.12 -21.16 8.35
C GLY A 108 11.23 -21.24 9.87
N GLY A 109 10.12 -21.49 10.59
CA GLY A 109 10.12 -21.51 12.06
C GLY A 109 10.62 -20.19 12.67
N LEU A 110 11.27 -20.26 13.84
CA LEU A 110 11.75 -19.07 14.54
C LEU A 110 13.04 -18.48 13.93
N PHE A 111 13.99 -19.31 13.54
CA PHE A 111 15.33 -18.88 13.12
C PHE A 111 15.64 -19.12 11.64
N GLY A 112 14.69 -19.66 10.90
CA GLY A 112 14.85 -19.95 9.49
C GLY A 112 15.66 -21.22 9.20
N ARG A 113 15.68 -21.59 7.91
CA ARG A 113 16.48 -22.72 7.40
C ARG A 113 17.94 -22.35 7.11
N GLY A 114 18.25 -21.05 7.13
CA GLY A 114 19.52 -20.47 6.78
C GLY A 114 19.54 -19.83 5.39
N LEU A 115 20.38 -18.82 5.25
CA LEU A 115 20.54 -18.07 4.01
C LEU A 115 20.90 -19.02 2.85
N GLY A 116 20.19 -18.90 1.76
CA GLY A 116 20.40 -19.69 0.57
C GLY A 116 19.85 -21.13 0.63
N ARG A 117 19.35 -21.60 1.78
CA ARG A 117 18.86 -22.96 1.99
C ARG A 117 17.34 -23.10 1.85
N GLY A 118 16.64 -22.03 1.52
CA GLY A 118 15.22 -22.06 1.20
C GLY A 118 14.96 -22.90 -0.06
N ILE A 119 14.00 -23.81 0.00
CA ILE A 119 13.63 -24.70 -1.11
C ILE A 119 12.54 -24.05 -1.96
N GLN A 120 11.67 -23.28 -1.35
CA GLN A 120 10.47 -22.73 -1.98
C GLN A 120 10.79 -21.77 -3.13
N LYS A 121 11.93 -21.08 -3.07
CA LYS A 121 12.43 -20.21 -4.16
C LYS A 121 12.89 -20.97 -5.42
N LEU A 122 13.09 -22.29 -5.33
CA LEU A 122 13.59 -23.13 -6.43
C LEU A 122 12.47 -23.54 -7.42
N GLY A 123 11.43 -22.74 -7.56
CA GLY A 123 10.35 -22.94 -8.52
C GLY A 123 9.01 -23.39 -7.90
N PHE A 124 8.95 -23.61 -6.59
CA PHE A 124 7.70 -23.92 -5.90
C PHE A 124 6.82 -22.69 -5.70
N VAL A 125 7.41 -21.54 -5.37
CA VAL A 125 6.70 -20.27 -5.23
C VAL A 125 6.82 -19.50 -6.54
N PRO A 126 5.71 -19.27 -7.29
CA PRO A 126 5.72 -18.37 -8.44
C PRO A 126 6.10 -16.95 -8.00
N GLU A 127 6.85 -16.23 -8.84
CA GLU A 127 7.28 -14.84 -8.57
C GLU A 127 7.97 -14.65 -7.21
N ALA A 128 8.75 -15.64 -6.78
CA ALA A 128 9.41 -15.68 -5.48
C ALA A 128 10.27 -14.43 -5.19
N GLN A 129 10.87 -13.86 -6.23
CA GLN A 129 11.74 -12.67 -6.15
C GLN A 129 10.99 -11.33 -6.22
N ASN A 130 9.73 -11.34 -6.59
CA ASN A 130 8.88 -10.16 -6.73
C ASN A 130 7.85 -10.12 -5.60
N ASP A 131 6.66 -10.62 -5.88
CA ASP A 131 5.50 -10.51 -4.99
C ASP A 131 5.62 -11.34 -3.70
N MET A 132 6.43 -12.40 -3.72
CA MET A 132 6.55 -13.37 -2.63
C MET A 132 7.92 -13.33 -1.91
N ILE A 133 8.71 -12.29 -2.12
CA ILE A 133 10.05 -12.16 -1.52
C ILE A 133 10.01 -12.23 0.02
N PHE A 134 8.99 -11.67 0.66
CA PHE A 134 8.83 -11.71 2.10
C PHE A 134 8.64 -13.14 2.62
N SER A 135 7.91 -14.00 1.90
CA SER A 135 7.75 -15.41 2.24
C SER A 135 9.09 -16.16 2.19
N ILE A 136 9.94 -15.84 1.21
CA ILE A 136 11.28 -16.43 1.10
C ILE A 136 12.19 -15.96 2.26
N ILE A 137 12.09 -14.68 2.64
CA ILE A 137 12.82 -14.15 3.80
C ILE A 137 12.38 -14.88 5.07
N CYS A 138 11.08 -15.13 5.24
CA CYS A 138 10.56 -15.90 6.36
C CYS A 138 11.09 -17.36 6.35
N GLU A 139 11.21 -18.00 5.18
CA GLU A 139 11.77 -19.35 5.08
C GLU A 139 13.25 -19.39 5.48
N GLU A 140 14.05 -18.43 5.00
CA GLU A 140 15.50 -18.44 5.21
C GLU A 140 15.93 -17.90 6.56
N PHE A 141 15.32 -16.84 7.06
CA PHE A 141 15.68 -16.16 8.31
C PHE A 141 14.69 -16.39 9.45
N GLY A 142 13.58 -17.07 9.17
CA GLY A 142 12.53 -17.35 10.16
C GLY A 142 11.76 -16.10 10.61
N LEU A 143 10.98 -16.30 11.65
CA LEU A 143 10.18 -15.22 12.25
C LEU A 143 11.06 -14.10 12.83
N ALA A 144 12.24 -14.45 13.36
CA ALA A 144 13.19 -13.46 13.89
C ALA A 144 13.73 -12.53 12.79
N GLY A 145 14.12 -13.08 11.63
CA GLY A 145 14.57 -12.28 10.49
C GLY A 145 13.45 -11.45 9.87
N ALA A 146 12.26 -12.01 9.73
CA ALA A 146 11.07 -11.31 9.27
C ALA A 146 10.72 -10.14 10.22
N GLY A 147 10.73 -10.37 11.53
CA GLY A 147 10.51 -9.34 12.55
C GLY A 147 11.56 -8.25 12.51
N PHE A 148 12.84 -8.60 12.33
CA PHE A 148 13.92 -7.63 12.16
C PHE A 148 13.73 -6.75 10.92
N LEU A 149 13.33 -7.35 9.81
CA LEU A 149 13.02 -6.60 8.57
C LEU A 149 11.87 -5.61 8.79
N ILE A 150 10.77 -6.07 9.40
CA ILE A 150 9.63 -5.20 9.73
C ILE A 150 10.08 -4.05 10.65
N PHE A 151 10.91 -4.36 11.66
CA PHE A 151 11.45 -3.34 12.54
C PHE A 151 12.27 -2.28 11.81
N LEU A 152 13.10 -2.66 10.83
CA LEU A 152 13.84 -1.71 9.99
C LEU A 152 12.89 -0.81 9.17
N PHE A 153 11.82 -1.36 8.60
CA PHE A 153 10.81 -0.56 7.91
C PHE A 153 10.11 0.41 8.87
N LEU A 154 9.77 -0.01 10.08
CA LEU A 154 9.18 0.89 11.08
C LEU A 154 10.14 2.02 11.48
N LEU A 155 11.44 1.72 11.62
CA LEU A 155 12.48 2.75 11.85
C LEU A 155 12.57 3.73 10.69
N LEU A 156 12.50 3.24 9.45
CA LEU A 156 12.51 4.09 8.26
C LEU A 156 11.30 5.04 8.24
N LEU A 157 10.10 4.51 8.49
CA LEU A 157 8.87 5.30 8.58
C LEU A 157 8.96 6.33 9.72
N TRP A 158 9.49 5.93 10.87
CA TRP A 158 9.74 6.84 11.98
C TRP A 158 10.68 7.99 11.60
N ARG A 159 11.76 7.69 10.87
CA ARG A 159 12.69 8.72 10.38
C ARG A 159 12.02 9.66 9.39
N PHE A 160 11.25 9.17 8.47
CA PHE A 160 10.47 10.00 7.55
C PHE A 160 9.50 10.91 8.33
N PHE A 161 8.78 10.36 9.30
CA PHE A 161 7.89 11.15 10.14
C PHE A 161 8.63 12.29 10.87
N VAL A 162 9.77 11.98 11.50
CA VAL A 162 10.59 12.99 12.19
C VAL A 162 11.07 14.07 11.23
N ILE A 163 11.52 13.69 10.02
CA ILE A 163 11.96 14.65 9.00
C ILE A 163 10.78 15.51 8.52
N ALA A 164 9.62 14.93 8.30
CA ALA A 164 8.42 15.66 7.86
C ALA A 164 7.98 16.71 8.88
N VAL A 165 7.98 16.37 10.18
CA VAL A 165 7.59 17.28 11.27
C VAL A 165 8.58 18.42 11.46
N HIS A 166 9.88 18.18 11.23
CA HIS A 166 10.94 19.19 11.40
C HIS A 166 11.32 19.88 10.08
N ALA A 167 10.59 19.64 9.00
CA ALA A 167 10.84 20.29 7.72
C ALA A 167 10.64 21.82 7.85
N LYS A 168 11.59 22.59 7.31
CA LYS A 168 11.58 24.06 7.39
C LYS A 168 10.46 24.70 6.57
N ASP A 169 9.99 23.99 5.55
CA ASP A 169 8.98 24.46 4.64
C ASP A 169 7.95 23.36 4.36
N LEU A 170 6.73 23.76 4.00
CA LEU A 170 5.66 22.82 3.70
C LEU A 170 5.98 21.94 2.48
N PHE A 171 6.76 22.44 1.53
CA PHE A 171 7.12 21.66 0.35
C PHE A 171 7.97 20.45 0.71
N GLY A 172 8.99 20.65 1.57
CA GLY A 172 9.82 19.57 2.10
C GLY A 172 8.99 18.56 2.92
N ALA A 173 8.09 19.05 3.79
CA ALA A 173 7.17 18.16 4.53
C ALA A 173 6.30 17.31 3.61
N LEU A 174 5.76 17.89 2.54
CA LEU A 174 4.91 17.16 1.57
C LEU A 174 5.69 16.13 0.76
N ILE A 175 6.95 16.42 0.37
CA ILE A 175 7.79 15.44 -0.34
C ILE A 175 8.02 14.21 0.55
N VAL A 176 8.41 14.43 1.79
CA VAL A 176 8.69 13.32 2.71
C VAL A 176 7.42 12.56 3.06
N SER A 177 6.29 13.25 3.27
CA SER A 177 5.00 12.59 3.53
C SER A 177 4.48 11.79 2.34
N GLY A 178 4.81 12.21 1.10
CA GLY A 178 4.45 11.47 -0.11
C GLY A 178 5.38 10.27 -0.39
N ALA A 179 6.61 10.28 0.15
CA ALA A 179 7.55 9.16 0.05
C ALA A 179 7.36 8.11 1.15
N MET A 180 6.67 8.47 2.24
CA MET A 180 6.34 7.60 3.37
C MET A 180 5.20 6.62 3.06
#